data_434b61ea99d020ae73be85671b457081
#
_entry.id   434b61ea99d020ae73be85671b457081
#
_cell.length_a   1.000
_cell.length_b   1.000
_cell.length_c   1.000
_cell.angle_alpha   90.00
_cell.angle_beta   90.00
_cell.angle_gamma   90.00
#
_symmetry.space_group_name_H-M   'P 1'
#
loop_
_entity.id
_entity.type
_entity.pdbx_description
1 polymer ?
#
loop_
_entity_poly.entity_id
_entity_poly.type
_entity_poly.pdbx_seq_one_letter_code
_entity_poly.pdbx_strand_id
1 'polypeptide(L)'
;ENPYDLQDAADSYLETKSSDELIAELKKVLYVSKVQKEHEILYGQDWQRVYTTNYDEVPILASKDMEEPLYAVTLSDDVKLEKSKKKQCVYINGYIGNLSERTLQSEFRLSGRSYASESLNQNAWGAIFSDDLTTVECVVIVGLSLDYDLDLKRLIYAQNVHEKIVFIEDSKISEDKKRKLKRYGTVYAITMEE
;
A
#
# COMPACT_ATOMS: atom_id res chain seq x y z
N GLU A 1 18.33 -14.89 7.00
CA GLU A 1 17.34 -15.02 5.93
C GLU A 1 15.96 -14.86 6.53
N ASN A 2 15.17 -13.92 6.02
CA ASN A 2 13.79 -13.76 6.48
C ASN A 2 12.94 -14.83 5.76
N PRO A 3 12.41 -15.86 6.45
CA PRO A 3 11.63 -16.92 5.81
C PRO A 3 10.29 -16.41 5.23
N TYR A 4 10.01 -15.12 5.37
CA TYR A 4 8.80 -14.45 4.90
C TYR A 4 9.11 -13.41 3.82
N ASP A 5 10.25 -13.50 3.16
CA ASP A 5 10.50 -12.66 2.00
C ASP A 5 9.61 -13.10 0.84
N LEU A 6 8.59 -12.29 0.57
CA LEU A 6 7.58 -12.57 -0.44
C LEU A 6 8.21 -12.64 -1.84
N GLN A 7 9.30 -11.92 -2.06
CA GLN A 7 10.03 -11.91 -3.34
C GLN A 7 10.71 -13.24 -3.58
N ASP A 8 11.51 -13.70 -2.62
CA ASP A 8 12.21 -14.99 -2.70
C ASP A 8 11.23 -16.14 -2.84
N ALA A 9 10.08 -16.06 -2.14
CA ALA A 9 9.01 -17.05 -2.24
C ALA A 9 8.37 -17.08 -3.63
N ALA A 10 8.07 -15.92 -4.21
CA ALA A 10 7.48 -15.83 -5.54
C ALA A 10 8.46 -16.26 -6.64
N ASP A 11 9.74 -15.86 -6.54
CA ASP A 11 10.78 -16.25 -7.48
C ASP A 11 11.00 -17.78 -7.43
N SER A 12 11.12 -18.37 -6.24
CA SER A 12 11.23 -19.83 -6.06
C SER A 12 10.00 -20.59 -6.56
N TYR A 13 8.80 -20.02 -6.39
CA TYR A 13 7.57 -20.63 -6.91
C TYR A 13 7.58 -20.67 -8.44
N LEU A 14 7.99 -19.58 -9.09
CA LEU A 14 8.04 -19.47 -10.55
C LEU A 14 9.17 -20.31 -11.20
N GLU A 15 10.15 -20.78 -10.43
CA GLU A 15 11.14 -21.75 -10.93
C GLU A 15 10.53 -23.12 -11.26
N THR A 16 9.43 -23.50 -10.58
CA THR A 16 8.84 -24.83 -10.66
C THR A 16 7.40 -24.84 -11.14
N LYS A 17 6.70 -23.70 -11.12
CA LYS A 17 5.28 -23.52 -11.41
C LYS A 17 5.06 -22.47 -12.50
N SER A 18 3.90 -22.54 -13.13
CA SER A 18 3.49 -21.55 -14.13
C SER A 18 2.97 -20.25 -13.50
N SER A 19 2.93 -19.18 -14.30
CA SER A 19 2.29 -17.92 -13.90
C SER A 19 0.81 -18.10 -13.57
N ASP A 20 0.09 -18.97 -14.29
CA ASP A 20 -1.33 -19.23 -14.03
C ASP A 20 -1.55 -19.91 -12.69
N GLU A 21 -0.69 -20.85 -12.29
CA GLU A 21 -0.74 -21.48 -10.97
C GLU A 21 -0.47 -20.45 -9.86
N LEU A 22 0.50 -19.56 -10.05
CA LEU A 22 0.79 -18.47 -9.09
C LEU A 22 -0.40 -17.51 -8.98
N ILE A 23 -1.00 -17.11 -10.11
CA ILE A 23 -2.18 -16.23 -10.13
C ILE A 23 -3.35 -16.88 -9.37
N ALA A 24 -3.60 -18.17 -9.61
CA ALA A 24 -4.67 -18.88 -8.93
C ALA A 24 -4.44 -18.94 -7.41
N GLU A 25 -3.22 -19.20 -6.97
CA GLU A 25 -2.88 -19.24 -5.55
C GLU A 25 -2.94 -17.85 -4.90
N LEU A 26 -2.44 -16.80 -5.56
CA LEU A 26 -2.55 -15.42 -5.06
C LEU A 26 -4.01 -14.99 -4.90
N LYS A 27 -4.87 -15.27 -5.88
CA LYS A 27 -6.31 -14.97 -5.80
C LYS A 27 -6.99 -15.70 -4.65
N LYS A 28 -6.55 -16.90 -4.32
CA LYS A 28 -7.08 -17.68 -3.19
C LYS A 28 -6.59 -17.15 -1.85
N VAL A 29 -5.30 -16.85 -1.72
CA VAL A 29 -4.68 -16.38 -0.47
C VAL A 29 -5.12 -14.96 -0.13
N LEU A 30 -5.23 -14.08 -1.13
CA LEU A 30 -5.60 -12.68 -0.97
C LEU A 30 -7.12 -12.44 -1.05
N TYR A 31 -7.91 -13.51 -1.13
CA TYR A 31 -9.37 -13.40 -1.14
C TYR A 31 -9.91 -12.84 0.18
N VAL A 32 -10.65 -11.76 0.09
CA VAL A 32 -11.27 -11.10 1.24
C VAL A 32 -12.72 -11.57 1.35
N SER A 33 -12.98 -12.48 2.28
CA SER A 33 -14.34 -13.00 2.54
C SER A 33 -15.19 -12.07 3.40
N LYS A 34 -14.56 -11.27 4.26
CA LYS A 34 -15.23 -10.35 5.19
C LYS A 34 -14.29 -9.19 5.56
N VAL A 35 -14.83 -8.00 5.61
CA VAL A 35 -14.17 -6.81 6.15
C VAL A 35 -14.54 -6.65 7.61
N GLN A 36 -13.58 -6.25 8.45
CA GLN A 36 -13.81 -5.98 9.88
C GLN A 36 -14.28 -4.52 10.06
N LYS A 37 -14.96 -4.26 11.16
CA LYS A 37 -15.50 -2.93 11.47
C LYS A 37 -14.40 -1.85 11.56
N GLU A 38 -13.22 -2.22 12.01
CA GLU A 38 -12.06 -1.34 12.13
C GLU A 38 -11.60 -0.86 10.75
N HIS A 39 -11.64 -1.73 9.73
CA HIS A 39 -11.37 -1.34 8.36
C HIS A 39 -12.44 -0.37 7.81
N GLU A 40 -13.72 -0.62 8.11
CA GLU A 40 -14.82 0.28 7.73
C GLU A 40 -14.64 1.67 8.36
N ILE A 41 -14.23 1.73 9.64
CA ILE A 41 -13.95 2.99 10.34
C ILE A 41 -12.74 3.70 9.69
N LEU A 42 -11.66 2.98 9.42
CA LEU A 42 -10.44 3.54 8.83
C LEU A 42 -10.69 4.10 7.42
N TYR A 43 -11.23 3.25 6.54
CA TYR A 43 -11.43 3.63 5.14
C TYR A 43 -12.66 4.51 4.93
N GLY A 44 -13.51 4.62 5.95
CA GLY A 44 -14.68 5.47 6.00
C GLY A 44 -14.43 6.94 6.29
N GLN A 45 -13.24 7.29 6.64
CA GLN A 45 -12.90 8.69 6.89
C GLN A 45 -12.83 9.49 5.56
N ASP A 46 -12.93 10.81 5.68
CA ASP A 46 -12.85 11.70 4.52
C ASP A 46 -11.39 11.91 4.07
N TRP A 47 -10.76 10.81 3.65
CA TRP A 47 -9.41 10.87 3.10
C TRP A 47 -9.39 11.59 1.76
N GLN A 48 -8.42 12.46 1.53
CA GLN A 48 -8.15 13.01 0.21
C GLN A 48 -7.75 11.89 -0.77
N ARG A 49 -6.89 10.96 -0.32
CA ARG A 49 -6.46 9.78 -1.06
C ARG A 49 -5.92 8.73 -0.09
N VAL A 50 -6.04 7.48 -0.47
CA VAL A 50 -5.44 6.34 0.24
C VAL A 50 -4.33 5.77 -0.63
N TYR A 51 -3.20 5.43 -0.04
CA TYR A 51 -2.11 4.69 -0.67
C TYR A 51 -1.91 3.39 0.08
N THR A 52 -1.77 2.29 -0.64
CA THR A 52 -1.55 0.98 -0.01
C THR A 52 -0.43 0.21 -0.70
N THR A 53 0.37 -0.48 0.12
CA THR A 53 1.35 -1.47 -0.35
C THR A 53 0.77 -2.89 -0.37
N ASN A 54 -0.44 -3.08 0.18
CA ASN A 54 -1.17 -4.34 0.13
C ASN A 54 -1.74 -4.57 -1.27
N TYR A 55 -2.06 -5.83 -1.56
CA TYR A 55 -2.63 -6.26 -2.85
C TYR A 55 -4.12 -6.53 -2.80
N ASP A 56 -4.66 -6.72 -1.58
CA ASP A 56 -6.04 -7.19 -1.33
C ASP A 56 -7.11 -6.11 -1.56
N GLU A 57 -8.37 -6.53 -1.56
CA GLU A 57 -9.53 -5.67 -1.80
C GLU A 57 -10.09 -5.00 -0.53
N VAL A 58 -9.42 -5.13 0.63
CA VAL A 58 -9.93 -4.61 1.91
C VAL A 58 -10.33 -3.12 1.83
N PRO A 59 -9.51 -2.19 1.30
CA PRO A 59 -9.90 -0.77 1.21
C PRO A 59 -11.18 -0.55 0.39
N ILE A 60 -11.30 -1.25 -0.73
CA ILE A 60 -12.43 -1.12 -1.66
C ILE A 60 -13.71 -1.68 -1.04
N LEU A 61 -13.62 -2.88 -0.45
CA LEU A 61 -14.76 -3.54 0.18
C LEU A 61 -15.21 -2.82 1.47
N ALA A 62 -14.27 -2.25 2.22
CA ALA A 62 -14.56 -1.50 3.44
C ALA A 62 -15.30 -0.19 3.19
N SER A 63 -15.08 0.42 2.04
CA SER A 63 -15.71 1.70 1.68
C SER A 63 -16.94 1.58 0.77
N LYS A 64 -17.30 0.37 0.34
CA LYS A 64 -18.32 0.12 -0.71
C LYS A 64 -19.70 0.73 -0.45
N ASP A 65 -20.10 0.78 0.83
CA ASP A 65 -21.43 1.25 1.23
C ASP A 65 -21.43 2.75 1.61
N MET A 66 -20.33 3.45 1.35
CA MET A 66 -20.20 4.87 1.61
C MET A 66 -20.80 5.71 0.50
N GLU A 67 -21.11 6.97 0.79
CA GLU A 67 -21.60 7.95 -0.21
C GLU A 67 -20.56 8.16 -1.34
N GLU A 68 -19.28 8.19 -0.98
CA GLU A 68 -18.17 8.28 -1.92
C GLU A 68 -17.18 7.10 -1.67
N PRO A 69 -17.42 5.93 -2.26
CA PRO A 69 -16.56 4.77 -2.06
C PRO A 69 -15.18 4.96 -2.70
N LEU A 70 -14.18 4.34 -2.10
CA LEU A 70 -12.85 4.24 -2.70
C LEU A 70 -12.92 3.40 -3.96
N TYR A 71 -12.19 3.80 -5.00
CA TYR A 71 -11.97 2.94 -6.15
C TYR A 71 -10.48 2.70 -6.36
N ALA A 72 -10.17 1.49 -6.84
CA ALA A 72 -8.81 1.05 -7.01
C ALA A 72 -8.14 1.73 -8.20
N VAL A 73 -6.93 2.19 -8.01
CA VAL A 73 -6.01 2.71 -9.03
C VAL A 73 -4.66 2.04 -8.84
N THR A 74 -3.97 1.74 -9.92
CA THR A 74 -2.60 1.22 -9.91
C THR A 74 -1.61 2.23 -10.47
N LEU A 75 -0.32 1.99 -10.33
CA LEU A 75 0.71 2.87 -10.89
C LEU A 75 0.69 2.90 -12.43
N SER A 76 0.04 1.93 -13.09
CA SER A 76 -0.12 1.87 -14.55
C SER A 76 -1.26 2.73 -15.07
N ASP A 77 -2.17 3.17 -14.20
CA ASP A 77 -3.32 3.99 -14.61
C ASP A 77 -2.89 5.43 -14.90
N ASP A 78 -3.50 6.01 -15.95
CA ASP A 78 -3.19 7.38 -16.35
C ASP A 78 -3.70 8.40 -15.33
N VAL A 79 -2.78 9.06 -14.66
CA VAL A 79 -3.05 10.11 -13.67
C VAL A 79 -4.03 11.18 -14.18
N LYS A 80 -3.96 11.54 -15.46
CA LYS A 80 -4.84 12.58 -16.03
C LYS A 80 -6.29 12.13 -16.13
N LEU A 81 -6.50 10.87 -16.48
CA LEU A 81 -7.84 10.27 -16.56
C LEU A 81 -8.41 10.04 -15.16
N GLU A 82 -7.55 9.63 -14.22
CA GLU A 82 -7.97 9.29 -12.86
C GLU A 82 -8.21 10.53 -11.96
N LYS A 83 -7.60 11.70 -12.27
CA LYS A 83 -7.79 12.94 -11.48
C LYS A 83 -9.25 13.39 -11.34
N SER A 84 -10.13 12.99 -12.26
CA SER A 84 -11.56 13.36 -12.22
C SER A 84 -12.37 12.51 -11.24
N LYS A 85 -11.82 11.39 -10.78
CA LYS A 85 -12.49 10.48 -9.87
C LYS A 85 -12.18 10.88 -8.44
N LYS A 86 -13.20 10.89 -7.59
CA LYS A 86 -13.08 11.20 -6.18
C LYS A 86 -12.60 9.95 -5.42
N LYS A 87 -11.93 10.13 -4.29
CA LYS A 87 -11.54 9.10 -3.32
C LYS A 87 -10.85 7.86 -3.92
N GLN A 88 -9.61 8.06 -4.32
CA GLN A 88 -8.77 7.02 -4.90
C GLN A 88 -8.06 6.20 -3.83
N CYS A 89 -7.98 4.88 -4.03
CA CYS A 89 -7.04 3.99 -3.35
C CYS A 89 -5.96 3.57 -4.35
N VAL A 90 -4.75 4.11 -4.18
CA VAL A 90 -3.61 3.85 -5.07
C VAL A 90 -2.83 2.65 -4.55
N TYR A 91 -2.86 1.57 -5.32
CA TYR A 91 -2.15 0.34 -5.05
C TYR A 91 -0.73 0.41 -5.62
N ILE A 92 0.25 0.63 -4.74
CA ILE A 92 1.65 0.86 -5.13
C ILE A 92 2.31 -0.42 -5.67
N ASN A 93 1.95 -1.57 -5.10
CA ASN A 93 2.56 -2.86 -5.43
C ASN A 93 1.70 -3.74 -6.34
N GLY A 94 0.58 -3.23 -6.85
CA GLY A 94 -0.39 -3.97 -7.66
C GLY A 94 -1.68 -4.28 -6.92
N TYR A 95 -2.75 -4.53 -7.68
CA TYR A 95 -4.11 -4.74 -7.17
C TYR A 95 -4.65 -6.10 -7.62
N ILE A 96 -5.08 -6.93 -6.65
CA ILE A 96 -5.53 -8.30 -6.90
C ILE A 96 -6.73 -8.37 -7.86
N GLY A 97 -7.62 -7.38 -7.86
CA GLY A 97 -8.76 -7.30 -8.77
C GLY A 97 -8.36 -7.20 -10.25
N ASN A 98 -7.15 -6.70 -10.54
CA ASN A 98 -6.59 -6.60 -11.89
C ASN A 98 -5.61 -7.73 -12.22
N LEU A 99 -5.41 -8.71 -11.32
CA LEU A 99 -4.37 -9.73 -11.49
C LEU A 99 -4.66 -10.63 -12.69
N SER A 100 -3.74 -10.59 -13.63
CA SER A 100 -3.68 -11.38 -14.86
C SER A 100 -2.21 -11.71 -15.17
N GLU A 101 -1.92 -12.54 -16.15
CA GLU A 101 -0.56 -12.83 -16.57
C GLU A 101 0.20 -11.55 -16.98
N ARG A 102 -0.47 -10.66 -17.70
CA ARG A 102 0.09 -9.37 -18.12
C ARG A 102 0.43 -8.49 -16.91
N THR A 103 -0.51 -8.29 -15.99
CA THR A 103 -0.32 -7.39 -14.85
C THR A 103 0.62 -7.97 -13.80
N LEU A 104 0.68 -9.31 -13.66
CA LEU A 104 1.67 -9.98 -12.82
C LEU A 104 3.10 -9.58 -13.20
N GLN A 105 3.38 -9.44 -14.49
CA GLN A 105 4.72 -9.09 -14.98
C GLN A 105 5.01 -7.59 -14.96
N SER A 106 3.98 -6.73 -15.10
CA SER A 106 4.15 -5.28 -15.30
C SER A 106 3.77 -4.41 -14.10
N GLU A 107 2.88 -4.89 -13.21
CA GLU A 107 2.29 -4.08 -12.13
C GLU A 107 2.53 -4.65 -10.74
N PHE A 108 2.59 -6.00 -10.62
CA PHE A 108 2.75 -6.65 -9.34
C PHE A 108 4.22 -6.70 -8.91
N ARG A 109 4.52 -6.07 -7.78
CA ARG A 109 5.85 -6.08 -7.18
C ARG A 109 6.02 -7.28 -6.25
N LEU A 110 6.03 -8.48 -6.83
CA LEU A 110 6.15 -9.75 -6.11
C LEU A 110 7.48 -10.47 -6.31
N SER A 111 8.19 -10.19 -7.41
CA SER A 111 9.44 -10.86 -7.74
C SER A 111 10.61 -9.87 -7.81
N GLY A 112 11.84 -10.35 -7.69
CA GLY A 112 13.02 -9.52 -7.86
C GLY A 112 13.07 -8.78 -9.19
N ARG A 113 12.51 -9.37 -10.25
CA ARG A 113 12.37 -8.73 -11.57
C ARG A 113 11.36 -7.59 -11.56
N SER A 114 10.24 -7.75 -10.87
CA SER A 114 9.19 -6.72 -10.82
C SER A 114 9.59 -5.53 -9.93
N TYR A 115 10.47 -5.73 -8.96
CA TYR A 115 11.07 -4.62 -8.19
C TYR A 115 12.07 -3.78 -9.00
N ALA A 116 12.62 -4.32 -10.08
CA ALA A 116 13.45 -3.58 -11.02
C ALA A 116 12.64 -2.73 -12.03
N SER A 117 11.30 -2.88 -12.06
CA SER A 117 10.40 -2.02 -12.82
C SER A 117 10.30 -0.61 -12.21
N GLU A 118 9.67 0.32 -12.92
CA GLU A 118 9.54 1.73 -12.49
C GLU A 118 9.18 1.87 -11.01
N SER A 119 10.06 2.50 -10.26
CA SER A 119 9.80 2.83 -8.87
C SER A 119 8.74 3.92 -8.77
N LEU A 120 8.05 4.02 -7.63
CA LEU A 120 7.09 5.10 -7.37
C LEU A 120 7.71 6.48 -7.65
N ASN A 121 8.99 6.67 -7.34
CA ASN A 121 9.72 7.92 -7.60
C ASN A 121 9.84 8.30 -9.08
N GLN A 122 9.78 7.34 -9.99
CA GLN A 122 9.92 7.53 -11.43
C GLN A 122 8.57 7.59 -12.14
N ASN A 123 7.50 7.30 -11.40
CA ASN A 123 6.13 7.26 -11.91
C ASN A 123 5.41 8.59 -11.67
N ALA A 124 4.43 8.91 -12.53
CA ALA A 124 3.59 10.11 -12.36
C ALA A 124 2.82 10.12 -11.02
N TRP A 125 2.45 8.95 -10.49
CA TRP A 125 1.85 8.81 -9.17
C TRP A 125 2.78 9.18 -8.02
N GLY A 126 4.10 9.05 -8.19
CA GLY A 126 5.07 9.53 -7.22
C GLY A 126 5.09 11.05 -7.07
N ALA A 127 4.87 11.77 -8.18
CA ALA A 127 4.70 13.22 -8.13
C ALA A 127 3.42 13.62 -7.41
N ILE A 128 2.30 12.90 -7.64
CA ILE A 128 1.03 13.10 -6.92
C ILE A 128 1.19 12.79 -5.43
N PHE A 129 1.85 11.69 -5.09
CA PHE A 129 2.13 11.35 -3.69
C PHE A 129 2.95 12.44 -2.99
N SER A 130 3.96 12.97 -3.65
CA SER A 130 4.78 14.06 -3.12
C SER A 130 3.98 15.36 -2.93
N ASP A 131 3.09 15.67 -3.86
CA ASP A 131 2.19 16.83 -3.76
C ASP A 131 1.19 16.66 -2.61
N ASP A 132 0.57 15.48 -2.49
CA ASP A 132 -0.32 15.14 -1.38
C ASP A 132 0.40 15.30 -0.03
N LEU A 133 1.62 14.76 0.12
CA LEU A 133 2.39 14.89 1.36
C LEU A 133 2.60 16.34 1.78
N THR A 134 2.73 17.26 0.83
CA THR A 134 2.97 18.68 1.13
C THR A 134 1.69 19.46 1.36
N THR A 135 0.60 19.11 0.70
CA THR A 135 -0.65 19.88 0.68
C THR A 135 -1.63 19.49 1.79
N VAL A 136 -1.65 18.21 2.21
CA VAL A 136 -2.56 17.74 3.27
C VAL A 136 -2.16 18.27 4.65
N GLU A 137 -3.12 18.37 5.55
CA GLU A 137 -2.88 18.77 6.94
C GLU A 137 -2.30 17.63 7.78
N CYS A 138 -2.66 16.39 7.47
CA CYS A 138 -2.23 15.21 8.21
C CYS A 138 -2.01 14.02 7.28
N VAL A 139 -0.96 13.25 7.53
CA VAL A 139 -0.64 11.98 6.89
C VAL A 139 -0.70 10.88 7.94
N VAL A 140 -1.63 9.94 7.79
CA VAL A 140 -1.75 8.80 8.70
C VAL A 140 -1.15 7.57 8.03
N ILE A 141 -0.19 6.95 8.70
CA ILE A 141 0.50 5.74 8.23
C ILE A 141 0.15 4.60 9.19
N VAL A 142 -0.48 3.54 8.68
CA VAL A 142 -0.97 2.41 9.47
C VAL A 142 -0.22 1.14 9.08
N GLY A 143 0.47 0.53 10.04
CA GLY A 143 1.09 -0.78 9.90
C GLY A 143 2.22 -0.88 8.86
N LEU A 144 2.70 0.23 8.32
CA LEU A 144 3.74 0.25 7.28
C LEU A 144 5.13 0.16 7.88
N SER A 145 5.93 -0.81 7.42
CA SER A 145 7.35 -0.85 7.74
C SER A 145 8.16 -0.09 6.69
N LEU A 146 8.65 1.10 7.05
CA LEU A 146 9.55 1.89 6.20
C LEU A 146 10.92 1.23 5.98
N ASP A 147 11.21 0.11 6.61
CA ASP A 147 12.49 -0.59 6.42
C ASP A 147 12.57 -1.33 5.09
N TYR A 148 11.42 -1.77 4.55
CA TYR A 148 11.33 -2.51 3.29
C TYR A 148 10.94 -1.64 2.09
N ASP A 149 10.30 -0.49 2.32
CA ASP A 149 9.81 0.41 1.27
C ASP A 149 10.70 1.66 1.14
N LEU A 150 11.89 1.47 0.55
CA LEU A 150 12.89 2.52 0.41
C LEU A 150 12.39 3.71 -0.42
N ASP A 151 11.53 3.49 -1.39
CA ASP A 151 10.98 4.55 -2.24
C ASP A 151 10.02 5.44 -1.46
N LEU A 152 9.08 4.84 -0.71
CA LEU A 152 8.19 5.59 0.19
C LEU A 152 8.99 6.35 1.25
N LYS A 153 9.97 5.69 1.85
CA LYS A 153 10.85 6.30 2.84
C LYS A 153 11.59 7.52 2.28
N ARG A 154 12.12 7.42 1.06
CA ARG A 154 12.81 8.54 0.38
C ARG A 154 11.87 9.70 0.09
N LEU A 155 10.66 9.43 -0.42
CA LEU A 155 9.67 10.46 -0.70
C LEU A 155 9.24 11.18 0.56
N ILE A 156 8.92 10.46 1.64
CA ILE A 156 8.55 11.02 2.94
C ILE A 156 9.70 11.88 3.51
N TYR A 157 10.92 11.37 3.43
CA TYR A 157 12.09 12.09 3.96
C TYR A 157 12.39 13.35 3.16
N ALA A 158 12.26 13.32 1.84
CA ALA A 158 12.56 14.45 0.96
C ALA A 158 11.65 15.67 1.18
N GLN A 159 10.39 15.44 1.62
CA GLN A 159 9.40 16.51 1.78
C GLN A 159 9.47 17.23 3.12
N ASN A 160 10.26 16.76 4.08
CA ASN A 160 10.41 17.38 5.42
C ASN A 160 9.06 17.62 6.14
N VAL A 161 8.15 16.65 6.08
CA VAL A 161 6.76 16.75 6.57
C VAL A 161 6.53 16.04 7.92
N HIS A 162 7.56 15.90 8.75
CA HIS A 162 7.53 15.13 10.00
C HIS A 162 6.41 15.55 10.96
N GLU A 163 6.11 16.84 11.02
CA GLU A 163 5.09 17.38 11.93
C GLU A 163 3.66 16.95 11.54
N LYS A 164 3.46 16.58 10.28
CA LYS A 164 2.16 16.16 9.75
C LYS A 164 1.95 14.64 9.80
N ILE A 165 3.00 13.85 10.04
CA ILE A 165 2.95 12.39 9.96
C ILE A 165 2.59 11.80 11.31
N VAL A 166 1.60 10.93 11.29
CA VAL A 166 1.13 10.11 12.40
C VAL A 166 1.25 8.64 12.02
N PHE A 167 2.02 7.88 12.78
CA PHE A 167 2.10 6.42 12.67
C PHE A 167 1.15 5.78 13.65
N ILE A 168 0.32 4.87 13.16
CA ILE A 168 -0.52 3.98 13.95
C ILE A 168 0.06 2.58 13.84
N GLU A 169 0.50 2.03 14.95
CA GLU A 169 1.18 0.74 15.05
C GLU A 169 0.52 -0.13 16.12
N ASP A 170 0.72 -1.45 16.03
CA ASP A 170 0.29 -2.38 17.06
C ASP A 170 0.92 -2.04 18.42
N SER A 171 0.15 -2.18 19.50
CA SER A 171 0.60 -1.96 20.88
C SER A 171 1.83 -2.79 21.27
N LYS A 172 2.07 -3.91 20.57
CA LYS A 172 3.24 -4.79 20.75
C LYS A 172 4.46 -4.35 19.94
N ILE A 173 4.44 -3.18 19.31
CA ILE A 173 5.59 -2.65 18.57
C ILE A 173 6.85 -2.62 19.45
N SER A 174 7.98 -3.06 18.92
CA SER A 174 9.25 -2.99 19.64
C SER A 174 9.70 -1.53 19.85
N GLU A 175 10.34 -1.25 20.99
CA GLU A 175 10.88 0.08 21.30
C GLU A 175 11.91 0.55 20.24
N ASP A 176 12.65 -0.38 19.64
CA ASP A 176 13.57 -0.04 18.55
C ASP A 176 12.83 0.45 17.30
N LYS A 177 11.79 -0.27 16.85
CA LYS A 177 10.95 0.17 15.72
C LYS A 177 10.27 1.51 16.04
N LYS A 178 9.70 1.67 17.23
CA LYS A 178 9.07 2.90 17.67
C LYS A 178 10.04 4.09 17.67
N ARG A 179 11.28 3.89 18.16
CA ARG A 179 12.33 4.92 18.10
C ARG A 179 12.72 5.28 16.68
N LYS A 180 12.78 4.33 15.76
CA LYS A 180 13.06 4.58 14.35
C LYS A 180 11.95 5.43 13.71
N LEU A 181 10.68 5.05 13.91
CA LEU A 181 9.53 5.76 13.34
C LEU A 181 9.39 7.20 13.88
N LYS A 182 9.69 7.43 15.15
CA LYS A 182 9.70 8.79 15.77
C LYS A 182 10.62 9.79 15.06
N ARG A 183 11.54 9.34 14.22
CA ARG A 183 12.36 10.23 13.39
C ARG A 183 11.59 10.82 12.21
N TYR A 184 10.44 10.24 11.88
CA TYR A 184 9.63 10.60 10.72
C TYR A 184 8.27 11.18 11.08
N GLY A 185 7.84 11.07 12.34
CA GLY A 185 6.54 11.57 12.78
C GLY A 185 6.18 11.15 14.20
N THR A 186 4.95 11.42 14.59
CA THR A 186 4.37 10.99 15.87
C THR A 186 3.97 9.53 15.79
N VAL A 187 4.22 8.74 16.83
CA VAL A 187 3.90 7.29 16.86
C VAL A 187 2.89 7.00 17.96
N TYR A 188 1.75 6.48 17.56
CA TYR A 188 0.75 5.90 18.46
C TYR A 188 0.80 4.38 18.36
N ALA A 189 1.00 3.72 19.49
CA ALA A 189 0.92 2.26 19.61
C ALA A 189 -0.41 1.93 20.30
N ILE A 190 -1.35 1.38 19.53
CA ILE A 190 -2.73 1.11 19.98
C ILE A 190 -3.10 -0.34 19.75
N THR A 191 -4.06 -0.86 20.49
CA THR A 191 -4.72 -2.12 20.16
C THR A 191 -5.85 -1.87 19.16
N MET A 192 -6.23 -2.88 18.39
CA MET A 192 -7.37 -2.78 17.46
C MET A 192 -8.73 -2.53 18.17
N GLU A 193 -8.77 -2.64 19.49
CA GLU A 193 -9.95 -2.41 20.33
C GLU A 193 -10.03 -0.98 20.89
N GLU A 194 -8.98 -0.21 20.74
CA GLU A 194 -8.87 1.19 21.18
C GLU A 194 -9.10 2.17 20.03
#